data_c1e6bd014d7834d0d86214b593fc0c0b
#
_entry.id   c1e6bd014d7834d0d86214b593fc0c0b
#
_cell.length_a   1.000
_cell.length_b   1.000
_cell.length_c   1.000
_cell.angle_alpha   90.00
_cell.angle_beta   90.00
_cell.angle_gamma   90.00
#
_symmetry.space_group_name_H-M   'P 1'
#
loop_
_entity.id
_entity.type
_entity.pdbx_description
1 polymer ?
#
loop_
_entity_poly.entity_id
_entity_poly.type
_entity_poly.pdbx_seq_one_letter_code
_entity_poly.pdbx_strand_id
1 'polypeptide(L)'
;MTSSPDPRPSRASESIEVAALRQIHQWPLVQRDLSKKPNLGAWTRRPDPLDAISEGEDGKQWSFQEFVYFHDFVQRFLYDDHENGAFQLYSRSDIAGLIVGIEDALHEFSVERLTLHRFVTGAAVVTLETVWKGRKAANGPTSDTPSLNLAEAQTIIDHMRRSYTPYWGRRDDGTLEGGRVPTSFAILGADGSEQSFRVDQNPDDLFDVVRRNRYDDAVVFEHWRRIAGLSLQGGDREPEWRDPSDERIPLLSYIALRQRPDESPRDTMLMVRDHDWIRLADAEEAGDAHPYNPRFLEDVERRAFYDRFFPHEAMPSYLATRHVFGGAHYCVVGVSDPEAKFDFARDLLRRQFRRHYAQMALIARFEHASLLSYSSRMTEAVRRRQIAGGDPSAERDFEDEIAAIRDEFLSFTHRFRFTGVSSQIQGAEMFDRWRDMLRLDTLYADVETELRSSMEHVRAQQEARRADDALRLAGIAEFIAVFGIAVAALSMPAVTDAIERL
;
A
#
# COMPACT_ATOMS: atom_id res chain seq x y z
N MET A 1 17.11 -38.18 6.14
CA MET A 1 16.71 -36.77 5.98
C MET A 1 17.69 -35.99 6.82
N THR A 2 18.69 -35.43 6.17
CA THR A 2 19.78 -34.69 6.81
C THR A 2 19.25 -33.32 7.22
N SER A 3 19.36 -33.00 8.51
CA SER A 3 19.10 -31.68 9.06
C SER A 3 19.88 -30.63 8.25
N SER A 4 19.19 -29.74 7.60
CA SER A 4 19.79 -28.54 7.01
C SER A 4 20.46 -27.77 8.13
N PRO A 5 21.71 -27.35 8.04
CA PRO A 5 22.33 -26.52 9.06
C PRO A 5 21.58 -25.19 9.10
N ASP A 6 21.22 -24.77 10.31
CA ASP A 6 20.68 -23.45 10.62
C ASP A 6 21.60 -22.38 10.00
N PRO A 7 21.12 -21.52 9.11
CA PRO A 7 21.97 -20.52 8.47
C PRO A 7 22.30 -19.44 9.52
N ARG A 8 23.41 -19.60 10.23
CA ARG A 8 23.93 -18.55 11.11
C ARG A 8 24.21 -17.31 10.26
N PRO A 9 23.82 -16.11 10.73
CA PRO A 9 24.05 -14.88 10.00
C PRO A 9 25.53 -14.72 9.65
N SER A 10 25.78 -14.20 8.47
CA SER A 10 27.13 -14.06 7.95
C SER A 10 27.93 -13.05 8.79
N ARG A 11 29.11 -13.45 9.22
CA ARG A 11 30.04 -12.62 10.02
C ARG A 11 30.37 -11.27 9.40
N ALA A 12 30.18 -11.05 8.10
CA ALA A 12 30.50 -9.77 7.44
C ALA A 12 29.43 -8.71 7.69
N SER A 13 28.14 -8.99 7.50
CA SER A 13 27.05 -8.04 7.81
C SER A 13 26.93 -7.77 9.31
N GLU A 14 27.28 -8.72 10.18
CA GLU A 14 27.40 -8.52 11.62
C GLU A 14 28.50 -7.49 11.99
N SER A 15 29.53 -7.33 11.17
CA SER A 15 30.63 -6.40 11.42
C SER A 15 30.39 -4.98 10.89
N ILE A 16 29.29 -4.75 10.14
CA ILE A 16 28.96 -3.43 9.60
C ILE A 16 27.98 -2.75 10.56
N GLU A 17 28.44 -1.70 11.24
CA GLU A 17 27.61 -0.94 12.16
C GLU A 17 26.65 -0.03 11.41
N VAL A 18 25.43 0.09 11.96
CA VAL A 18 24.37 1.00 11.51
C VAL A 18 24.27 2.16 12.49
N ALA A 19 24.53 3.37 12.01
CA ALA A 19 24.41 4.61 12.78
C ALA A 19 22.95 5.05 12.94
N ALA A 20 22.08 4.76 11.95
CA ALA A 20 20.67 5.10 12.00
C ALA A 20 19.84 4.14 11.14
N LEU A 21 18.68 3.75 11.67
CA LEU A 21 17.63 3.05 10.95
C LEU A 21 16.32 3.83 11.10
N ARG A 22 15.69 4.14 9.96
CA ARG A 22 14.37 4.78 9.90
C ARG A 22 13.48 4.01 8.93
N GLN A 23 12.22 3.87 9.25
CA GLN A 23 11.25 3.14 8.47
C GLN A 23 9.99 3.97 8.23
N ILE A 24 9.42 3.90 7.04
CA ILE A 24 8.14 4.49 6.69
C ILE A 24 7.26 3.40 6.08
N HIS A 25 6.31 2.91 6.85
CA HIS A 25 5.28 2.03 6.35
C HIS A 25 4.22 2.85 5.61
N GLN A 26 3.85 2.43 4.42
CA GLN A 26 2.79 3.04 3.61
C GLN A 26 1.74 1.99 3.28
N TRP A 27 0.87 1.73 4.23
CA TRP A 27 -0.12 0.67 4.16
C TRP A 27 -1.34 1.09 3.36
N PRO A 28 -1.55 0.53 2.14
CA PRO A 28 -2.72 0.83 1.34
C PRO A 28 -3.93 0.10 1.88
N LEU A 29 -5.05 0.80 1.94
CA LEU A 29 -6.36 0.28 2.33
C LEU A 29 -7.40 0.73 1.30
N VAL A 30 -8.50 -0.01 1.20
CA VAL A 30 -9.61 0.31 0.30
C VAL A 30 -10.91 0.36 1.09
N GLN A 31 -11.67 1.44 0.93
CA GLN A 31 -13.00 1.56 1.51
C GLN A 31 -13.99 0.66 0.76
N ARG A 32 -14.75 -0.16 1.49
CA ARG A 32 -15.68 -1.12 0.88
C ARG A 32 -16.90 -0.48 0.25
N ASP A 33 -17.44 0.55 0.89
CA ASP A 33 -18.66 1.22 0.46
C ASP A 33 -18.41 2.74 0.42
N LEU A 34 -18.26 3.27 -0.79
CA LEU A 34 -17.99 4.69 -1.02
C LEU A 34 -19.18 5.60 -0.73
N SER A 35 -20.40 5.04 -0.71
CA SER A 35 -21.63 5.79 -0.39
C SER A 35 -21.71 6.15 1.08
N LYS A 36 -20.98 5.44 1.94
CA LYS A 36 -20.96 5.67 3.39
C LYS A 36 -19.76 6.51 3.80
N LYS A 37 -20.00 7.40 4.76
CA LYS A 37 -18.92 8.13 5.43
C LYS A 37 -18.25 7.18 6.44
N PRO A 38 -16.95 6.89 6.31
CA PRO A 38 -16.28 5.95 7.20
C PRO A 38 -16.09 6.56 8.59
N ASN A 39 -16.08 5.68 9.59
CA ASN A 39 -15.67 6.04 10.94
C ASN A 39 -14.14 6.08 11.01
N LEU A 40 -13.59 7.26 11.26
CA LEU A 40 -12.14 7.48 11.34
C LEU A 40 -11.61 7.48 12.78
N GLY A 41 -12.46 7.29 13.79
CA GLY A 41 -12.06 7.13 15.19
C GLY A 41 -11.16 8.26 15.71
N ALA A 42 -9.92 7.94 16.10
CA ALA A 42 -8.96 8.90 16.68
C ALA A 42 -8.23 9.78 15.64
N TRP A 43 -8.53 9.64 14.35
CA TRP A 43 -7.91 10.43 13.30
C TRP A 43 -8.45 11.88 13.30
N THR A 44 -7.55 12.86 13.40
CA THR A 44 -7.87 14.28 13.34
C THR A 44 -7.54 14.83 11.96
N ARG A 45 -8.51 15.50 11.30
CA ARG A 45 -8.30 16.10 10.00
C ARG A 45 -7.24 17.20 10.07
N ARG A 46 -6.33 17.22 9.11
CA ARG A 46 -5.39 18.30 8.84
C ARG A 46 -5.90 19.08 7.63
N PRO A 47 -6.41 20.31 7.82
CA PRO A 47 -7.02 21.05 6.73
C PRO A 47 -6.03 21.50 5.65
N ASP A 48 -4.77 21.73 6.00
CA ASP A 48 -3.74 22.15 5.06
C ASP A 48 -2.57 21.14 5.04
N PRO A 49 -2.38 20.39 3.93
CA PRO A 49 -1.24 19.50 3.78
C PRO A 49 0.12 20.24 3.80
N LEU A 50 0.18 21.51 3.39
CA LEU A 50 1.41 22.31 3.46
C LEU A 50 1.79 22.63 4.91
N ASP A 51 0.81 22.87 5.78
CA ASP A 51 1.07 23.05 7.21
C ASP A 51 1.67 21.78 7.81
N ALA A 52 1.17 20.60 7.42
CA ALA A 52 1.66 19.32 7.91
C ALA A 52 3.15 19.07 7.56
N ILE A 53 3.63 19.56 6.42
CA ILE A 53 5.05 19.45 6.05
C ILE A 53 5.92 20.56 6.63
N SER A 54 5.32 21.68 7.04
CA SER A 54 6.04 22.79 7.68
C SER A 54 6.26 22.62 9.18
N GLU A 55 5.48 21.73 9.82
CA GLU A 55 5.60 21.33 11.22
C GLU A 55 6.70 20.28 11.37
N GLY A 56 7.95 20.60 11.50
CA GLY A 56 8.98 19.58 11.73
C GLY A 56 10.36 20.18 11.94
N GLU A 57 11.30 19.34 12.36
CA GLU A 57 12.69 19.69 12.60
C GLU A 57 13.35 20.43 11.42
N ASP A 58 12.86 20.19 10.21
CA ASP A 58 13.48 20.63 8.97
C ASP A 58 13.06 22.05 8.53
N GLY A 59 12.02 22.63 9.12
CA GLY A 59 11.60 24.02 8.90
C GLY A 59 11.04 24.35 7.50
N LYS A 60 10.56 25.58 7.33
CA LYS A 60 9.87 26.06 6.12
C LYS A 60 10.71 26.00 4.84
N GLN A 61 12.03 26.14 4.94
CA GLN A 61 12.92 26.10 3.77
C GLN A 61 12.86 24.72 3.08
N TRP A 62 12.90 23.66 3.85
CA TRP A 62 12.87 22.29 3.32
C TRP A 62 11.48 21.92 2.79
N SER A 63 10.44 22.44 3.40
CA SER A 63 9.06 22.29 2.90
C SER A 63 8.89 22.93 1.53
N PHE A 64 9.48 24.12 1.34
CA PHE A 64 9.48 24.78 0.05
C PHE A 64 10.27 23.99 -1.00
N GLN A 65 11.43 23.44 -0.63
CA GLN A 65 12.22 22.58 -1.54
C GLN A 65 11.48 21.31 -1.94
N GLU A 66 10.74 20.69 -1.02
CA GLU A 66 9.87 19.56 -1.33
C GLU A 66 8.78 19.96 -2.32
N PHE A 67 8.10 21.07 -2.05
CA PHE A 67 7.03 21.57 -2.92
C PHE A 67 7.50 21.83 -4.34
N VAL A 68 8.59 22.56 -4.54
CA VAL A 68 9.10 22.91 -5.88
C VAL A 68 9.80 21.75 -6.60
N TYR A 69 10.05 20.65 -5.92
CA TYR A 69 10.63 19.45 -6.53
C TYR A 69 9.71 18.80 -7.56
N PHE A 70 8.41 18.91 -7.36
CA PHE A 70 7.39 18.28 -8.17
C PHE A 70 6.83 19.22 -9.25
N HIS A 71 6.31 18.62 -10.34
CA HIS A 71 5.52 19.34 -11.33
C HIS A 71 4.27 19.98 -10.70
N ASP A 72 3.75 21.05 -11.30
CA ASP A 72 2.60 21.81 -10.77
C ASP A 72 1.34 20.97 -10.56
N PHE A 73 1.05 20.03 -11.46
CA PHE A 73 -0.07 19.11 -11.33
C PHE A 73 0.12 18.08 -10.20
N VAL A 74 1.37 17.69 -9.91
CA VAL A 74 1.70 16.84 -8.76
C VAL A 74 1.66 17.63 -7.46
N GLN A 75 2.09 18.89 -7.48
CA GLN A 75 1.94 19.80 -6.34
C GLN A 75 0.47 19.95 -5.96
N ARG A 76 -0.43 20.14 -6.92
CA ARG A 76 -1.88 20.17 -6.68
C ARG A 76 -2.40 18.86 -6.11
N PHE A 77 -1.90 17.73 -6.58
CA PHE A 77 -2.28 16.44 -6.04
C PHE A 77 -1.85 16.28 -4.57
N LEU A 78 -0.61 16.65 -4.24
CA LEU A 78 -0.03 16.42 -2.91
C LEU A 78 -0.46 17.46 -1.85
N TYR A 79 -0.78 18.71 -2.28
CA TYR A 79 -0.88 19.84 -1.35
C TYR A 79 -2.15 20.66 -1.51
N ASP A 80 -3.04 20.30 -2.42
CA ASP A 80 -4.33 20.99 -2.56
C ASP A 80 -5.37 20.37 -1.61
N ASP A 81 -5.80 21.14 -0.60
CA ASP A 81 -6.79 20.71 0.41
C ASP A 81 -8.21 21.23 0.13
N HIS A 82 -8.50 21.66 -1.06
CA HIS A 82 -9.87 22.05 -1.39
C HIS A 82 -10.83 20.86 -1.29
N GLU A 83 -12.12 21.13 -1.07
CA GLU A 83 -13.17 20.09 -1.02
C GLU A 83 -13.16 19.14 -2.22
N ASN A 84 -12.59 19.58 -3.34
CA ASN A 84 -12.37 18.82 -4.57
C ASN A 84 -10.93 18.32 -4.76
N GLY A 85 -10.09 18.33 -3.72
CA GLY A 85 -8.72 17.80 -3.73
C GLY A 85 -8.68 16.29 -3.99
N ALA A 86 -7.47 15.78 -4.24
CA ALA A 86 -7.28 14.35 -4.51
C ALA A 86 -7.51 13.48 -3.27
N PHE A 87 -7.26 14.03 -2.09
CA PHE A 87 -7.39 13.33 -0.81
C PHE A 87 -7.71 14.28 0.34
N GLN A 88 -8.08 13.68 1.46
CA GLN A 88 -8.17 14.31 2.77
C GLN A 88 -7.05 13.78 3.66
N LEU A 89 -6.29 14.67 4.29
CA LEU A 89 -5.20 14.33 5.19
C LEU A 89 -5.68 14.31 6.65
N TYR A 90 -5.31 13.26 7.36
CA TYR A 90 -5.55 13.09 8.79
C TYR A 90 -4.26 12.73 9.50
N SER A 91 -4.16 13.05 10.77
CA SER A 91 -3.02 12.67 11.63
C SER A 91 -3.50 12.15 12.99
N ARG A 92 -2.61 11.37 13.63
CA ARG A 92 -2.75 10.93 15.02
C ARG A 92 -1.46 11.23 15.75
N SER A 93 -1.57 11.62 17.01
CA SER A 93 -0.45 11.91 17.92
C SER A 93 -0.54 11.14 19.24
N ASP A 94 -1.49 10.21 19.34
CA ASP A 94 -1.71 9.40 20.53
C ASP A 94 -0.70 8.26 20.70
N ILE A 95 0.07 7.92 19.64
CA ILE A 95 1.12 6.89 19.66
C ILE A 95 2.48 7.58 19.58
N ALA A 96 3.29 7.44 20.63
CA ALA A 96 4.62 8.05 20.73
C ALA A 96 5.76 7.10 20.35
N GLY A 97 5.57 5.78 20.52
CA GLY A 97 6.60 4.81 20.24
C GLY A 97 6.11 3.37 20.16
N LEU A 98 7.04 2.49 19.81
CA LEU A 98 6.81 1.04 19.73
C LEU A 98 7.96 0.31 20.45
N ILE A 99 7.62 -0.82 21.07
CA ILE A 99 8.60 -1.81 21.54
C ILE A 99 8.32 -3.10 20.79
N VAL A 100 9.31 -3.61 20.08
CA VAL A 100 9.16 -4.77 19.21
C VAL A 100 10.18 -5.84 19.61
N GLY A 101 9.69 -6.99 20.03
CA GLY A 101 10.53 -8.17 20.27
C GLY A 101 10.86 -8.86 18.96
N ILE A 102 12.14 -9.06 18.70
CA ILE A 102 12.64 -9.81 17.55
C ILE A 102 13.74 -10.73 18.08
N GLU A 103 13.59 -12.02 17.88
CA GLU A 103 14.43 -13.03 18.49
C GLU A 103 14.47 -12.82 20.02
N ASP A 104 15.66 -12.68 20.61
CA ASP A 104 15.87 -12.47 22.05
C ASP A 104 16.02 -10.99 22.45
N ALA A 105 15.79 -10.05 21.55
CA ALA A 105 16.00 -8.62 21.78
C ALA A 105 14.69 -7.80 21.69
N LEU A 106 14.58 -6.79 22.55
CA LEU A 106 13.53 -5.78 22.48
C LEU A 106 14.07 -4.52 21.82
N HIS A 107 13.51 -4.14 20.68
CA HIS A 107 13.87 -2.94 19.93
C HIS A 107 12.87 -1.82 20.22
N GLU A 108 13.39 -0.65 20.56
CA GLU A 108 12.60 0.55 20.83
C GLU A 108 12.61 1.47 19.61
N PHE A 109 11.42 1.97 19.23
CA PHE A 109 11.24 2.92 18.14
C PHE A 109 10.45 4.13 18.64
N SER A 110 10.85 5.34 18.23
CA SER A 110 9.95 6.50 18.31
C SER A 110 9.07 6.56 17.07
N VAL A 111 7.83 7.01 17.24
CA VAL A 111 6.90 7.34 16.15
C VAL A 111 7.03 8.83 15.85
N GLU A 112 7.53 9.15 14.66
CA GLU A 112 7.74 10.54 14.22
C GLU A 112 6.53 11.10 13.47
N ARG A 113 5.77 10.21 12.80
CA ARG A 113 4.60 10.59 12.02
C ARG A 113 3.64 9.42 11.89
N LEU A 114 2.36 9.70 12.12
CA LEU A 114 1.27 8.78 11.82
C LEU A 114 0.18 9.56 11.10
N THR A 115 0.03 9.32 9.78
CA THR A 115 -0.91 10.02 8.90
C THR A 115 -1.76 9.06 8.08
N LEU A 116 -2.94 9.52 7.71
CA LEU A 116 -3.87 8.83 6.83
C LEU A 116 -4.20 9.76 5.65
N HIS A 117 -3.88 9.33 4.44
CA HIS A 117 -4.34 9.93 3.20
C HIS A 117 -5.56 9.16 2.73
N ARG A 118 -6.74 9.77 2.77
CA ARG A 118 -7.98 9.19 2.26
C ARG A 118 -8.29 9.81 0.91
N PHE A 119 -8.16 9.04 -0.16
CA PHE A 119 -8.32 9.49 -1.54
C PHE A 119 -9.78 9.44 -2.00
N VAL A 120 -10.11 10.27 -2.98
CA VAL A 120 -11.45 10.32 -3.59
C VAL A 120 -11.82 9.03 -4.32
N THR A 121 -10.84 8.21 -4.71
CA THR A 121 -11.03 6.89 -5.34
C THR A 121 -11.46 5.80 -4.34
N GLY A 122 -11.61 6.14 -3.06
CA GLY A 122 -11.83 5.16 -1.99
C GLY A 122 -10.58 4.42 -1.51
N ALA A 123 -9.45 4.60 -2.17
CA ALA A 123 -8.17 4.18 -1.63
C ALA A 123 -7.79 5.04 -0.42
N ALA A 124 -7.03 4.48 0.49
CA ALA A 124 -6.40 5.19 1.59
C ALA A 124 -4.99 4.66 1.81
N VAL A 125 -4.10 5.48 2.35
CA VAL A 125 -2.76 5.06 2.74
C VAL A 125 -2.50 5.52 4.18
N VAL A 126 -2.30 4.55 5.07
CA VAL A 126 -1.81 4.81 6.43
C VAL A 126 -0.30 4.87 6.37
N THR A 127 0.29 6.00 6.75
CA THR A 127 1.73 6.21 6.80
C THR A 127 2.19 6.24 8.25
N LEU A 128 3.04 5.29 8.64
CA LEU A 128 3.70 5.23 9.95
C LEU A 128 5.21 5.42 9.75
N GLU A 129 5.76 6.50 10.26
CA GLU A 129 7.20 6.75 10.27
C GLU A 129 7.78 6.46 11.64
N THR A 130 8.79 5.57 11.71
CA THR A 130 9.47 5.15 12.94
C THR A 130 10.98 5.32 12.83
N VAL A 131 11.61 5.57 13.98
CA VAL A 131 13.08 5.66 14.13
C VAL A 131 13.52 4.71 15.22
N TRP A 132 14.45 3.84 14.90
CA TRP A 132 15.07 2.99 15.89
C TRP A 132 15.87 3.81 16.92
N LYS A 133 15.63 3.56 18.22
CA LYS A 133 16.24 4.29 19.35
C LYS A 133 17.25 3.46 20.14
N GLY A 134 17.14 2.15 20.05
CA GLY A 134 18.04 1.27 20.79
C GLY A 134 17.48 -0.11 21.04
N ARG A 135 18.30 -0.92 21.71
CA ARG A 135 17.96 -2.26 22.16
C ARG A 135 17.84 -2.27 23.67
N LYS A 136 16.78 -2.86 24.20
CA LYS A 136 16.65 -3.19 25.61
C LYS A 136 16.97 -4.67 25.81
N ALA A 137 17.82 -5.00 26.77
CA ALA A 137 17.95 -6.39 27.22
C ALA A 137 16.64 -6.80 27.91
N ALA A 138 16.12 -7.98 27.58
CA ALA A 138 14.88 -8.48 28.19
C ALA A 138 14.89 -8.51 29.72
N ASN A 139 16.08 -8.58 30.36
CA ASN A 139 16.25 -8.70 31.80
C ASN A 139 17.38 -7.81 32.38
N GLY A 140 17.74 -6.69 31.76
CA GLY A 140 18.86 -5.87 32.21
C GLY A 140 18.74 -4.38 31.91
N PRO A 141 19.66 -3.56 32.47
CA PRO A 141 19.72 -2.13 32.14
C PRO A 141 20.03 -1.94 30.67
N THR A 142 19.49 -0.87 30.10
CA THR A 142 19.78 -0.45 28.72
C THR A 142 21.31 -0.33 28.56
N SER A 143 21.85 -0.93 27.49
CA SER A 143 23.27 -0.74 27.14
C SER A 143 23.50 0.74 26.90
N ASP A 144 24.54 1.33 27.48
CA ASP A 144 24.87 2.76 27.40
C ASP A 144 25.17 3.24 25.95
N THR A 145 25.38 2.31 25.02
CA THR A 145 25.52 2.59 23.58
C THR A 145 24.81 1.48 22.79
N PRO A 146 23.56 1.72 22.36
CA PRO A 146 22.90 0.77 21.48
C PRO A 146 23.66 0.71 20.16
N SER A 147 24.29 -0.43 19.86
CA SER A 147 24.85 -0.69 18.54
C SER A 147 23.89 -1.57 17.75
N LEU A 148 23.58 -1.16 16.53
CA LEU A 148 22.83 -1.93 15.55
C LEU A 148 23.80 -2.31 14.43
N ASN A 149 23.78 -3.54 13.99
CA ASN A 149 24.53 -3.95 12.80
C ASN A 149 23.58 -4.15 11.60
N LEU A 150 24.16 -4.32 10.40
CA LEU A 150 23.39 -4.45 9.18
C LEU A 150 22.51 -5.70 9.17
N ALA A 151 23.00 -6.82 9.71
CA ALA A 151 22.22 -8.06 9.79
C ALA A 151 20.97 -7.89 10.67
N GLU A 152 21.13 -7.28 11.82
CA GLU A 152 19.99 -6.95 12.70
C GLU A 152 19.02 -5.97 12.04
N ALA A 153 19.53 -4.97 11.30
CA ALA A 153 18.67 -4.04 10.58
C ALA A 153 17.84 -4.75 9.49
N GLN A 154 18.40 -5.71 8.77
CA GLN A 154 17.69 -6.54 7.79
C GLN A 154 16.60 -7.38 8.47
N THR A 155 16.91 -8.02 9.59
CA THR A 155 15.93 -8.80 10.37
C THR A 155 14.79 -7.92 10.88
N ILE A 156 15.08 -6.74 11.42
CA ILE A 156 14.06 -5.77 11.84
C ILE A 156 13.15 -5.39 10.66
N ILE A 157 13.73 -5.09 9.50
CA ILE A 157 13.01 -4.70 8.29
C ILE A 157 12.05 -5.82 7.84
N ASP A 158 12.50 -7.07 7.82
CA ASP A 158 11.66 -8.21 7.43
C ASP A 158 10.50 -8.44 8.40
N HIS A 159 10.77 -8.42 9.71
CA HIS A 159 9.74 -8.71 10.71
C HIS A 159 8.70 -7.60 10.85
N MET A 160 9.12 -6.33 10.79
CA MET A 160 8.20 -5.20 11.00
C MET A 160 7.24 -4.93 9.85
N ARG A 161 7.45 -5.48 8.67
CA ARG A 161 6.53 -5.31 7.54
C ARG A 161 5.38 -6.30 7.50
N ARG A 162 5.36 -7.32 8.39
CA ARG A 162 4.35 -8.39 8.34
C ARG A 162 3.04 -7.94 8.97
N SER A 163 1.96 -8.05 8.21
CA SER A 163 0.61 -7.78 8.69
C SER A 163 -0.03 -9.00 9.36
N TYR A 164 0.40 -10.21 9.01
CA TYR A 164 0.04 -11.49 9.62
C TYR A 164 1.14 -12.53 9.38
N THR A 165 1.04 -13.69 10.05
CA THR A 165 2.03 -14.76 9.96
C THR A 165 2.00 -15.41 8.57
N PRO A 166 3.08 -15.36 7.77
CA PRO A 166 3.10 -15.93 6.43
C PRO A 166 3.25 -17.46 6.39
N TYR A 167 3.93 -18.03 7.38
CA TYR A 167 4.15 -19.48 7.53
C TYR A 167 4.52 -19.82 8.98
N TRP A 168 4.48 -21.13 9.29
CA TRP A 168 4.84 -21.65 10.60
C TRP A 168 5.98 -22.66 10.49
N GLY A 169 6.98 -22.52 11.36
CA GLY A 169 7.98 -23.53 11.65
C GLY A 169 7.52 -24.44 12.82
N ARG A 170 8.26 -25.53 13.06
CA ARG A 170 8.09 -26.35 14.26
C ARG A 170 9.30 -26.17 15.16
N ARG A 171 9.06 -25.89 16.43
CA ARG A 171 10.09 -25.92 17.47
C ARG A 171 10.47 -27.37 17.80
N ASP A 172 11.57 -27.57 18.53
CA ASP A 172 12.04 -28.89 18.96
C ASP A 172 11.01 -29.63 19.84
N ASP A 173 10.17 -28.89 20.57
CA ASP A 173 9.07 -29.44 21.38
C ASP A 173 7.81 -29.78 20.55
N GLY A 174 7.85 -29.56 19.23
CA GLY A 174 6.76 -29.84 18.29
C GLY A 174 5.71 -28.73 18.19
N THR A 175 5.81 -27.65 18.98
CA THR A 175 4.92 -26.49 18.88
C THR A 175 5.14 -25.72 17.58
N LEU A 176 4.06 -25.07 17.08
CA LEU A 176 4.17 -24.21 15.92
C LEU A 176 4.61 -22.81 16.32
N GLU A 177 5.53 -22.26 15.56
CA GLU A 177 6.02 -20.89 15.69
C GLU A 177 5.87 -20.15 14.39
N GLY A 178 5.33 -18.93 14.46
CA GLY A 178 5.23 -18.06 13.29
C GLY A 178 6.62 -17.63 12.81
N GLY A 179 6.88 -17.81 11.51
CA GLY A 179 8.15 -17.42 10.91
C GLY A 179 8.17 -15.96 10.47
N ARG A 180 9.30 -15.28 10.68
CA ARG A 180 9.59 -13.91 10.25
C ARG A 180 8.58 -12.87 10.74
N VAL A 181 8.11 -13.03 11.97
CA VAL A 181 7.22 -12.08 12.64
C VAL A 181 7.82 -11.69 14.01
N PRO A 182 7.47 -10.51 14.54
CA PRO A 182 7.89 -10.14 15.89
C PRO A 182 7.48 -11.20 16.93
N THR A 183 8.27 -11.40 17.96
CA THR A 183 7.93 -12.28 19.08
C THR A 183 7.01 -11.59 20.09
N SER A 184 7.09 -10.26 20.18
CA SER A 184 6.20 -9.42 20.99
C SER A 184 6.08 -8.03 20.36
N PHE A 185 5.00 -7.33 20.70
CA PHE A 185 4.74 -5.97 20.22
C PHE A 185 4.04 -5.16 21.29
N ALA A 186 4.53 -3.95 21.58
CA ALA A 186 3.85 -3.01 22.44
C ALA A 186 3.80 -1.61 21.80
N ILE A 187 2.70 -0.91 22.00
CA ILE A 187 2.50 0.49 21.60
C ILE A 187 2.64 1.35 22.84
N LEU A 188 3.48 2.38 22.74
CA LEU A 188 3.67 3.40 23.75
C LEU A 188 2.79 4.60 23.40
N GLY A 189 1.85 4.92 24.29
CA GLY A 189 1.00 6.09 24.16
C GLY A 189 1.72 7.39 24.46
N ALA A 190 1.28 8.49 23.88
CA ALA A 190 1.80 9.83 24.20
C ALA A 190 1.47 10.27 25.64
N ASP A 191 0.52 9.63 26.29
CA ASP A 191 0.16 9.79 27.70
C ASP A 191 1.04 8.94 28.65
N GLY A 192 2.03 8.22 28.12
CA GLY A 192 2.89 7.32 28.86
C GLY A 192 2.30 5.92 29.11
N SER A 193 1.14 5.61 28.55
CA SER A 193 0.56 4.27 28.62
C SER A 193 1.35 3.28 27.75
N GLU A 194 1.35 2.00 28.13
CA GLU A 194 1.89 0.91 27.33
C GLU A 194 0.80 -0.12 27.09
N GLN A 195 0.60 -0.49 25.85
CA GLN A 195 -0.34 -1.55 25.46
C GLN A 195 0.41 -2.66 24.71
N SER A 196 0.49 -3.83 25.32
CA SER A 196 1.10 -5.02 24.73
C SER A 196 0.09 -5.80 23.90
N PHE A 197 0.57 -6.40 22.81
CA PHE A 197 -0.22 -7.19 21.86
C PHE A 197 0.37 -8.58 21.70
N ARG A 198 -0.50 -9.53 21.55
CA ARG A 198 -0.13 -10.89 21.17
C ARG A 198 0.19 -10.93 19.67
N VAL A 199 1.31 -11.54 19.31
CA VAL A 199 1.77 -11.62 17.90
C VAL A 199 1.69 -13.05 17.38
N ASP A 200 1.63 -14.05 18.23
CA ASP A 200 1.46 -15.44 17.82
C ASP A 200 0.06 -15.67 17.25
N GLN A 201 0.01 -16.17 16.03
CA GLN A 201 -1.21 -16.60 15.35
C GLN A 201 -1.15 -18.10 15.14
N ASN A 202 -2.25 -18.79 15.48
CA ASN A 202 -2.41 -20.21 15.19
C ASN A 202 -2.99 -20.38 13.78
N PRO A 203 -2.46 -21.29 12.93
CA PRO A 203 -3.03 -21.56 11.60
C PRO A 203 -4.52 -21.93 11.64
N ASP A 204 -4.94 -22.71 12.62
CA ASP A 204 -6.35 -23.14 12.74
C ASP A 204 -7.28 -21.94 13.00
N ASP A 205 -6.86 -21.00 13.86
CA ASP A 205 -7.63 -19.78 14.12
C ASP A 205 -7.75 -18.91 12.86
N LEU A 206 -6.68 -18.80 12.06
CA LEU A 206 -6.69 -18.05 10.80
C LEU A 206 -7.60 -18.72 9.76
N PHE A 207 -7.52 -20.05 9.62
CA PHE A 207 -8.42 -20.78 8.73
C PHE A 207 -9.89 -20.66 9.15
N ASP A 208 -10.17 -20.59 10.43
CA ASP A 208 -11.52 -20.39 10.94
C ASP A 208 -12.06 -18.98 10.63
N VAL A 209 -11.22 -17.95 10.67
CA VAL A 209 -11.58 -16.60 10.21
C VAL A 209 -11.92 -16.64 8.73
N VAL A 210 -11.02 -17.18 7.89
CA VAL A 210 -11.24 -17.29 6.43
C VAL A 210 -12.50 -18.12 6.10
N ARG A 211 -12.76 -19.21 6.80
CA ARG A 211 -13.97 -20.05 6.57
C ARG A 211 -15.26 -19.33 6.93
N ARG A 212 -15.27 -18.55 8.04
CA ARG A 212 -16.46 -17.81 8.49
C ARG A 212 -16.78 -16.65 7.56
N ASN A 213 -15.78 -15.90 7.18
CA ASN A 213 -15.95 -14.61 6.52
C ASN A 213 -15.59 -14.62 5.03
N ARG A 214 -15.15 -15.75 4.48
CA ARG A 214 -14.90 -15.97 3.05
C ARG A 214 -14.21 -14.78 2.36
N TYR A 215 -13.07 -14.34 2.89
CA TYR A 215 -12.27 -13.20 2.39
C TYR A 215 -12.74 -11.81 2.82
N ASP A 216 -13.73 -11.69 3.69
CA ASP A 216 -14.25 -10.38 4.10
C ASP A 216 -13.48 -9.77 5.29
N ASP A 217 -12.80 -10.57 6.10
CA ASP A 217 -12.00 -10.05 7.21
C ASP A 217 -10.50 -10.12 6.93
N ALA A 218 -9.80 -9.03 7.23
CA ALA A 218 -8.36 -9.02 7.22
C ALA A 218 -7.82 -9.79 8.43
N VAL A 219 -7.00 -10.82 8.18
CA VAL A 219 -6.28 -11.59 9.22
C VAL A 219 -5.08 -10.83 9.80
N VAL A 220 -5.19 -9.53 9.90
CA VAL A 220 -4.13 -8.62 10.32
C VAL A 220 -3.90 -8.71 11.82
N PHE A 221 -2.65 -8.65 12.26
CA PHE A 221 -2.30 -8.56 13.68
C PHE A 221 -3.02 -7.40 14.39
N GLU A 222 -3.35 -7.61 15.66
CA GLU A 222 -4.09 -6.62 16.44
C GLU A 222 -3.35 -5.29 16.59
N HIS A 223 -2.03 -5.33 16.75
CA HIS A 223 -1.22 -4.11 16.84
C HIS A 223 -1.31 -3.25 15.55
N TRP A 224 -1.33 -3.85 14.37
CA TRP A 224 -1.51 -3.13 13.12
C TRP A 224 -2.92 -2.55 13.01
N ARG A 225 -3.95 -3.28 13.42
CA ARG A 225 -5.33 -2.76 13.49
C ARG A 225 -5.42 -1.57 14.45
N ARG A 226 -4.73 -1.63 15.58
CA ARG A 226 -4.66 -0.52 16.55
C ARG A 226 -3.92 0.69 15.99
N ILE A 227 -2.82 0.49 15.28
CA ILE A 227 -2.08 1.56 14.58
C ILE A 227 -2.95 2.18 13.49
N ALA A 228 -3.60 1.39 12.64
CA ALA A 228 -4.52 1.92 11.64
C ALA A 228 -5.68 2.68 12.26
N GLY A 229 -6.23 2.21 13.39
CA GLY A 229 -7.38 2.83 14.04
C GLY A 229 -8.64 2.86 13.16
N LEU A 230 -8.73 1.91 12.23
CA LEU A 230 -9.81 1.76 11.25
C LEU A 230 -10.48 0.40 11.40
N SER A 231 -11.75 0.29 11.00
CA SER A 231 -12.49 -0.97 11.02
C SER A 231 -12.03 -1.88 9.87
N LEU A 232 -11.06 -2.76 10.16
CA LEU A 232 -10.48 -3.73 9.24
C LEU A 232 -11.00 -5.16 9.45
N GLN A 233 -11.60 -5.43 10.59
CA GLN A 233 -12.17 -6.73 10.95
C GLN A 233 -13.63 -6.57 11.32
N GLY A 234 -14.47 -7.44 10.78
CA GLY A 234 -15.88 -7.53 11.12
C GLY A 234 -16.10 -8.19 12.48
N GLY A 235 -17.23 -7.86 13.07
CA GLY A 235 -17.81 -8.53 14.21
C GLY A 235 -19.30 -8.70 13.90
N ASP A 236 -20.15 -7.95 14.62
CA ASP A 236 -21.59 -7.88 14.30
C ASP A 236 -21.89 -7.02 13.05
N ARG A 237 -20.91 -6.33 12.51
CA ARG A 237 -21.00 -5.50 11.31
C ARG A 237 -19.85 -5.81 10.37
N GLU A 238 -20.10 -5.68 9.05
CA GLU A 238 -19.04 -5.76 8.04
C GLU A 238 -17.96 -4.70 8.27
N PRO A 239 -16.67 -5.03 8.05
CA PRO A 239 -15.59 -4.06 8.16
C PRO A 239 -15.74 -2.96 7.09
N GLU A 240 -15.41 -1.72 7.45
CA GLU A 240 -15.51 -0.57 6.53
C GLU A 240 -14.34 -0.53 5.54
N TRP A 241 -13.22 -1.11 5.91
CA TRP A 241 -11.98 -1.08 5.15
C TRP A 241 -11.48 -2.49 4.86
N ARG A 242 -10.75 -2.61 3.77
CA ARG A 242 -10.10 -3.85 3.35
C ARG A 242 -8.64 -3.59 3.05
N ASP A 243 -7.76 -4.52 3.40
CA ASP A 243 -6.38 -4.59 2.93
C ASP A 243 -6.34 -5.28 1.56
N PRO A 244 -5.90 -4.58 0.49
CA PRO A 244 -5.75 -5.19 -0.82
C PRO A 244 -4.41 -5.90 -1.00
N SER A 245 -3.51 -5.82 0.01
CA SER A 245 -2.15 -6.36 -0.03
C SER A 245 -2.11 -7.83 0.41
N ASP A 246 -0.94 -8.44 0.24
CA ASP A 246 -0.58 -9.72 0.87
C ASP A 246 -0.15 -9.49 2.34
N GLU A 247 0.58 -10.44 2.93
CA GLU A 247 1.10 -10.33 4.31
C GLU A 247 2.13 -9.20 4.51
N ARG A 248 2.44 -8.44 3.47
CA ARG A 248 3.50 -7.42 3.51
C ARG A 248 2.94 -6.00 3.42
N ILE A 249 3.09 -5.26 4.50
CA ILE A 249 2.85 -3.82 4.47
C ILE A 249 4.00 -3.16 3.70
N PRO A 250 3.72 -2.39 2.66
CA PRO A 250 4.76 -1.69 1.91
C PRO A 250 5.59 -0.79 2.81
N LEU A 251 6.91 -0.88 2.67
CA LEU A 251 7.89 -0.27 3.56
C LEU A 251 8.96 0.49 2.79
N LEU A 252 9.33 1.65 3.29
CA LEU A 252 10.54 2.37 2.89
C LEU A 252 11.51 2.34 4.07
N SER A 253 12.79 2.05 3.81
CA SER A 253 13.84 2.02 4.83
C SER A 253 14.98 2.96 4.48
N TYR A 254 15.46 3.69 5.46
CA TYR A 254 16.69 4.46 5.41
C TYR A 254 17.69 3.85 6.38
N ILE A 255 18.86 3.50 5.87
CA ILE A 255 19.98 2.97 6.65
C ILE A 255 21.18 3.89 6.47
N ALA A 256 21.73 4.37 7.58
CA ALA A 256 23.03 5.02 7.58
C ALA A 256 24.05 4.05 8.19
N LEU A 257 24.98 3.57 7.39
CA LEU A 257 26.11 2.77 7.87
C LEU A 257 27.07 3.69 8.61
N ARG A 258 27.62 3.23 9.73
CA ARG A 258 28.63 3.97 10.46
C ARG A 258 29.97 3.87 9.73
N GLN A 259 30.52 5.01 9.33
CA GLN A 259 31.88 5.06 8.80
C GLN A 259 32.88 4.57 9.85
N ARG A 260 33.79 3.70 9.46
CA ARG A 260 34.91 3.28 10.32
C ARG A 260 35.98 4.38 10.39
N PRO A 261 36.66 4.54 11.52
CA PRO A 261 37.61 5.64 11.73
C PRO A 261 38.71 5.77 10.68
N ASP A 262 39.20 4.66 10.15
CA ASP A 262 40.33 4.64 9.21
C ASP A 262 39.90 4.34 7.75
N GLU A 263 38.59 4.35 7.46
CA GLU A 263 38.05 4.04 6.15
C GLU A 263 37.30 5.22 5.56
N SER A 264 37.27 5.32 4.22
CA SER A 264 36.41 6.29 3.56
C SER A 264 34.94 5.82 3.54
N PRO A 265 33.96 6.72 3.35
CA PRO A 265 32.56 6.32 3.13
C PRO A 265 32.41 5.31 1.97
N ARG A 266 33.25 5.44 0.94
CA ARG A 266 33.32 4.50 -0.16
C ARG A 266 33.67 3.09 0.31
N ASP A 267 34.73 2.96 1.10
CA ASP A 267 35.24 1.65 1.52
C ASP A 267 34.21 0.97 2.45
N THR A 268 33.59 1.74 3.34
CA THR A 268 32.50 1.24 4.20
C THR A 268 31.31 0.74 3.37
N MET A 269 30.90 1.46 2.30
CA MET A 269 29.80 1.04 1.43
C MET A 269 30.15 -0.25 0.66
N LEU A 270 31.38 -0.42 0.20
CA LEU A 270 31.85 -1.58 -0.52
C LEU A 270 32.02 -2.84 0.34
N MET A 271 31.91 -2.73 1.66
CA MET A 271 31.86 -3.90 2.55
C MET A 271 30.52 -4.64 2.50
N VAL A 272 29.43 -3.95 2.08
CA VAL A 272 28.12 -4.58 1.94
C VAL A 272 28.16 -5.51 0.73
N ARG A 273 27.87 -6.79 0.94
CA ARG A 273 27.99 -7.83 -0.08
C ARG A 273 26.77 -7.84 -1.02
N ASP A 274 26.94 -8.40 -2.21
CA ASP A 274 25.89 -8.45 -3.23
C ASP A 274 24.62 -9.10 -2.73
N HIS A 275 24.72 -10.19 -1.96
CA HIS A 275 23.53 -10.84 -1.42
C HIS A 275 22.83 -10.03 -0.31
N ASP A 276 23.55 -9.19 0.45
CA ASP A 276 22.92 -8.27 1.40
C ASP A 276 22.13 -7.19 0.67
N TRP A 277 22.61 -6.72 -0.49
CA TRP A 277 21.86 -5.77 -1.33
C TRP A 277 20.56 -6.36 -1.87
N ILE A 278 20.59 -7.62 -2.33
CA ILE A 278 19.39 -8.31 -2.83
C ILE A 278 18.39 -8.52 -1.68
N ARG A 279 18.87 -8.93 -0.51
CA ARG A 279 18.03 -9.07 0.67
C ARG A 279 17.41 -7.75 1.11
N LEU A 280 18.13 -6.66 1.02
CA LEU A 280 17.58 -5.32 1.23
C LEU A 280 16.53 -4.94 0.19
N ALA A 281 16.66 -5.39 -1.09
CA ALA A 281 15.63 -5.16 -2.09
C ALA A 281 14.32 -5.87 -1.74
N ASP A 282 14.42 -7.12 -1.32
CA ASP A 282 13.25 -7.96 -1.01
C ASP A 282 12.78 -7.83 0.45
N ALA A 283 13.48 -7.02 1.27
CA ALA A 283 13.30 -6.92 2.71
C ALA A 283 13.36 -8.28 3.42
N GLU A 284 14.35 -9.07 3.11
CA GLU A 284 14.61 -10.35 3.74
C GLU A 284 15.64 -10.23 4.86
N GLU A 285 15.51 -11.07 5.88
CA GLU A 285 16.49 -11.20 6.94
C GLU A 285 17.89 -11.55 6.42
N ALA A 286 18.94 -11.27 7.21
CA ALA A 286 20.32 -11.55 6.87
C ALA A 286 20.58 -13.05 6.62
N GLY A 287 21.56 -13.38 5.77
CA GLY A 287 21.94 -14.77 5.47
C GLY A 287 23.17 -14.88 4.58
N ASP A 288 23.76 -16.06 4.51
CA ASP A 288 25.07 -16.26 3.89
C ASP A 288 25.07 -16.31 2.35
N ALA A 289 23.99 -16.73 1.73
CA ALA A 289 23.88 -16.84 0.27
C ALA A 289 22.43 -16.85 -0.19
N HIS A 290 22.21 -16.44 -1.44
CA HIS A 290 20.95 -16.68 -2.12
C HIS A 290 20.96 -18.05 -2.83
N PRO A 291 19.87 -18.81 -2.72
CA PRO A 291 19.73 -20.08 -3.43
C PRO A 291 19.41 -19.89 -4.92
N TYR A 292 19.39 -18.66 -5.41
CA TYR A 292 18.93 -18.33 -6.76
C TYR A 292 20.02 -18.47 -7.81
N ASN A 293 19.59 -18.70 -9.06
CA ASN A 293 20.48 -18.77 -10.21
C ASN A 293 21.20 -17.44 -10.45
N PRO A 294 22.51 -17.42 -10.74
CA PRO A 294 23.27 -16.18 -10.97
C PRO A 294 22.67 -15.26 -12.03
N ARG A 295 22.12 -15.80 -13.12
CA ARG A 295 21.46 -14.96 -14.15
C ARG A 295 20.19 -14.28 -13.63
N PHE A 296 19.46 -14.95 -12.76
CA PHE A 296 18.30 -14.35 -12.09
C PHE A 296 18.73 -13.21 -11.17
N LEU A 297 19.83 -13.38 -10.44
CA LEU A 297 20.40 -12.33 -9.58
C LEU A 297 20.86 -11.12 -10.39
N GLU A 298 21.52 -11.30 -11.53
CA GLU A 298 21.88 -10.22 -12.47
C GLU A 298 20.63 -9.43 -12.95
N ASP A 299 19.53 -10.12 -13.22
CA ASP A 299 18.27 -9.49 -13.59
C ASP A 299 17.62 -8.70 -12.43
N VAL A 300 17.73 -9.22 -11.20
CA VAL A 300 17.28 -8.52 -9.99
C VAL A 300 18.11 -7.24 -9.80
N GLU A 301 19.44 -7.34 -9.86
CA GLU A 301 20.32 -6.18 -9.71
C GLU A 301 19.98 -5.07 -10.70
N ARG A 302 19.85 -5.41 -11.98
CA ARG A 302 19.53 -4.43 -13.04
C ARG A 302 18.21 -3.71 -12.79
N ARG A 303 17.21 -4.37 -12.26
CA ARG A 303 15.88 -3.81 -12.00
C ARG A 303 15.81 -3.11 -10.65
N ALA A 304 16.41 -3.71 -9.63
CA ALA A 304 16.27 -3.27 -8.25
C ALA A 304 17.21 -2.13 -7.86
N PHE A 305 18.42 -2.09 -8.44
CA PHE A 305 19.44 -1.13 -7.98
C PHE A 305 19.44 0.14 -8.81
N TYR A 306 19.55 1.27 -8.10
CA TYR A 306 19.75 2.58 -8.68
C TYR A 306 21.05 3.16 -8.14
N ASP A 307 22.09 3.04 -8.96
CA ASP A 307 23.49 3.19 -8.58
C ASP A 307 24.09 4.56 -8.96
N ARG A 308 23.27 5.61 -9.14
CA ARG A 308 23.72 6.93 -9.54
C ARG A 308 24.85 7.47 -8.68
N PHE A 309 24.84 7.16 -7.39
CA PHE A 309 25.85 7.56 -6.40
C PHE A 309 26.51 6.35 -5.72
N PHE A 310 26.39 5.15 -6.30
CA PHE A 310 27.14 4.01 -5.81
C PHE A 310 28.63 4.22 -6.04
N PRO A 311 29.50 3.87 -5.10
CA PRO A 311 30.90 4.28 -5.13
C PRO A 311 31.65 3.86 -6.40
N HIS A 312 32.22 4.84 -7.08
CA HIS A 312 33.13 4.71 -8.20
C HIS A 312 34.39 5.55 -7.95
N GLU A 313 35.52 5.18 -8.55
CA GLU A 313 36.81 5.84 -8.30
C GLU A 313 36.81 7.36 -8.56
N ALA A 314 36.03 7.81 -9.54
CA ALA A 314 35.96 9.22 -9.91
C ALA A 314 34.95 10.03 -9.09
N MET A 315 34.21 9.42 -8.16
CA MET A 315 33.17 10.10 -7.38
C MET A 315 33.66 10.57 -6.02
N PRO A 316 33.14 11.72 -5.52
CA PRO A 316 33.35 12.12 -4.14
C PRO A 316 32.84 11.04 -3.18
N SER A 317 33.72 10.56 -2.29
CA SER A 317 33.40 9.44 -1.39
C SER A 317 32.23 9.73 -0.44
N TYR A 318 32.01 10.99 -0.06
CA TYR A 318 30.92 11.40 0.82
C TYR A 318 29.53 11.24 0.22
N LEU A 319 29.41 11.07 -1.11
CA LEU A 319 28.13 10.81 -1.78
C LEU A 319 27.76 9.31 -1.81
N ALA A 320 28.59 8.45 -1.23
CA ALA A 320 28.37 7.00 -1.24
C ALA A 320 26.95 6.63 -0.80
N THR A 321 26.09 6.32 -1.78
CA THR A 321 24.70 5.91 -1.56
C THR A 321 24.26 4.88 -2.59
N ARG A 322 23.36 3.99 -2.17
CA ARG A 322 22.67 3.06 -3.05
C ARG A 322 21.17 3.09 -2.74
N HIS A 323 20.37 3.15 -3.80
CA HIS A 323 18.93 3.00 -3.69
C HIS A 323 18.54 1.63 -4.21
N VAL A 324 17.70 0.93 -3.47
CA VAL A 324 17.31 -0.44 -3.78
C VAL A 324 15.78 -0.51 -3.81
N PHE A 325 15.22 -1.05 -4.89
CA PHE A 325 13.79 -1.12 -5.14
C PHE A 325 13.31 -2.56 -5.18
N GLY A 326 12.30 -2.89 -4.40
CA GLY A 326 11.55 -4.14 -4.45
C GLY A 326 10.05 -3.87 -4.61
N GLY A 327 9.27 -4.91 -4.83
CA GLY A 327 7.82 -4.78 -5.03
C GLY A 327 7.09 -4.17 -3.83
N ALA A 328 7.42 -4.62 -2.62
CA ALA A 328 6.83 -4.12 -1.37
C ALA A 328 7.81 -3.27 -0.54
N HIS A 329 9.06 -3.12 -0.98
CA HIS A 329 10.09 -2.43 -0.21
C HIS A 329 10.93 -1.50 -1.08
N TYR A 330 11.33 -0.40 -0.50
CA TYR A 330 12.37 0.49 -1.00
C TYR A 330 13.36 0.75 0.12
N CYS A 331 14.64 0.62 -0.17
CA CYS A 331 15.69 0.94 0.79
C CYS A 331 16.71 1.92 0.19
N VAL A 332 17.10 2.90 0.98
CA VAL A 332 18.26 3.74 0.66
C VAL A 332 19.31 3.58 1.75
N VAL A 333 20.53 3.29 1.33
CA VAL A 333 21.67 3.14 2.21
C VAL A 333 22.67 4.26 1.91
N GLY A 334 23.10 4.94 2.96
CA GLY A 334 24.19 5.93 2.91
C GLY A 334 25.22 5.60 3.97
N VAL A 335 26.35 6.33 3.96
CA VAL A 335 27.39 6.21 4.99
C VAL A 335 27.44 7.49 5.80
N SER A 336 27.38 7.37 7.12
CA SER A 336 27.39 8.49 8.08
C SER A 336 28.69 8.52 8.86
N ASP A 337 29.31 9.68 8.85
CA ASP A 337 30.41 10.02 9.77
C ASP A 337 29.87 10.91 10.89
N PRO A 338 29.69 10.36 12.12
CA PRO A 338 29.12 11.12 13.22
C PRO A 338 29.94 12.34 13.62
N GLU A 339 31.24 12.35 13.32
CA GLU A 339 32.18 13.43 13.68
C GLU A 339 32.26 14.53 12.59
N ALA A 340 31.75 14.25 11.38
CA ALA A 340 31.76 15.24 10.31
C ALA A 340 30.84 16.42 10.59
N LYS A 341 31.33 17.63 10.31
CA LYS A 341 30.51 18.84 10.42
C LYS A 341 29.33 18.82 9.48
N PHE A 342 29.50 18.32 8.28
CA PHE A 342 28.45 18.04 7.29
C PHE A 342 28.54 16.56 6.92
N ASP A 343 27.43 15.87 7.07
CA ASP A 343 27.28 14.46 6.76
C ASP A 343 26.15 14.32 5.71
N PHE A 344 26.51 13.88 4.53
CA PHE A 344 25.55 13.74 3.42
C PHE A 344 24.37 12.82 3.78
N ALA A 345 24.65 11.67 4.41
CA ALA A 345 23.61 10.73 4.79
C ALA A 345 22.65 11.33 5.85
N ARG A 346 23.23 11.92 6.92
CA ARG A 346 22.46 12.50 8.03
C ARG A 346 21.73 13.78 7.62
N ASP A 347 22.42 14.70 6.92
CA ASP A 347 21.95 16.08 6.76
C ASP A 347 21.14 16.30 5.47
N LEU A 348 21.35 15.47 4.42
CA LEU A 348 20.64 15.61 3.16
C LEU A 348 19.82 14.36 2.79
N LEU A 349 20.44 13.19 2.69
CA LEU A 349 19.77 11.96 2.22
C LEU A 349 18.58 11.58 3.10
N ARG A 350 18.74 11.66 4.42
CA ARG A 350 17.66 11.42 5.39
C ARG A 350 16.46 12.33 5.14
N ARG A 351 16.69 13.63 4.83
CA ARG A 351 15.62 14.58 4.54
C ARG A 351 14.93 14.28 3.22
N GLN A 352 15.69 13.96 2.17
CA GLN A 352 15.13 13.53 0.89
C GLN A 352 14.29 12.27 1.03
N PHE A 353 14.77 11.30 1.82
CA PHE A 353 14.03 10.06 2.12
C PHE A 353 12.67 10.35 2.77
N ARG A 354 12.65 11.18 3.81
CA ARG A 354 11.42 11.50 4.55
C ARG A 354 10.40 12.29 3.74
N ARG A 355 10.86 13.05 2.74
CA ARG A 355 10.06 14.00 1.97
C ARG A 355 9.86 13.53 0.53
N HIS A 356 10.80 13.83 -0.35
CA HIS A 356 10.68 13.57 -1.78
C HIS A 356 10.41 12.11 -2.10
N TYR A 357 11.21 11.18 -1.53
CA TYR A 357 11.08 9.75 -1.83
C TYR A 357 9.82 9.16 -1.22
N ALA A 358 9.47 9.58 0.01
CA ALA A 358 8.23 9.14 0.64
C ALA A 358 6.98 9.62 -0.13
N GLN A 359 6.99 10.84 -0.70
CA GLN A 359 5.89 11.35 -1.51
C GLN A 359 5.79 10.63 -2.86
N MET A 360 6.92 10.38 -3.55
CA MET A 360 6.90 9.60 -4.79
C MET A 360 6.35 8.19 -4.57
N ALA A 361 6.78 7.53 -3.49
CA ALA A 361 6.26 6.23 -3.12
C ALA A 361 4.76 6.28 -2.77
N LEU A 362 4.30 7.33 -2.06
CA LEU A 362 2.89 7.54 -1.75
C LEU A 362 2.04 7.65 -3.03
N ILE A 363 2.50 8.40 -4.04
CA ILE A 363 1.82 8.51 -5.33
C ILE A 363 1.71 7.14 -5.99
N ALA A 364 2.83 6.41 -6.09
CA ALA A 364 2.85 5.08 -6.70
C ALA A 364 1.94 4.07 -5.94
N ARG A 365 1.90 4.13 -4.61
CA ARG A 365 1.01 3.29 -3.77
C ARG A 365 -0.46 3.68 -3.92
N PHE A 366 -0.76 4.97 -4.02
CA PHE A 366 -2.10 5.45 -4.31
C PHE A 366 -2.60 4.93 -5.68
N GLU A 367 -1.78 5.06 -6.74
CA GLU A 367 -2.13 4.53 -8.07
C GLU A 367 -2.40 3.02 -8.00
N HIS A 368 -1.50 2.27 -7.38
CA HIS A 368 -1.64 0.82 -7.21
C HIS A 368 -2.91 0.43 -6.45
N ALA A 369 -3.17 1.05 -5.29
CA ALA A 369 -4.35 0.77 -4.48
C ALA A 369 -5.65 1.13 -5.20
N SER A 370 -5.69 2.24 -5.96
CA SER A 370 -6.85 2.65 -6.74
C SER A 370 -7.17 1.65 -7.85
N LEU A 371 -6.15 1.20 -8.58
CA LEU A 371 -6.32 0.20 -9.65
C LEU A 371 -6.81 -1.15 -9.11
N LEU A 372 -6.23 -1.62 -8.00
CA LEU A 372 -6.71 -2.83 -7.33
C LEU A 372 -8.16 -2.68 -6.82
N SER A 373 -8.53 -1.48 -6.35
CA SER A 373 -9.90 -1.18 -5.94
C SER A 373 -10.87 -1.32 -7.10
N TYR A 374 -10.56 -0.75 -8.26
CA TYR A 374 -11.43 -0.84 -9.45
C TYR A 374 -11.62 -2.29 -9.90
N SER A 375 -10.54 -3.06 -10.07
CA SER A 375 -10.61 -4.47 -10.45
C SER A 375 -11.44 -5.30 -9.46
N SER A 376 -11.25 -5.06 -8.17
CA SER A 376 -12.00 -5.77 -7.14
C SER A 376 -13.49 -5.41 -7.12
N ARG A 377 -13.85 -4.14 -7.33
CA ARG A 377 -15.25 -3.70 -7.40
C ARG A 377 -15.94 -4.29 -8.62
N MET A 378 -15.28 -4.33 -9.78
CA MET A 378 -15.81 -4.99 -10.98
C MET A 378 -16.06 -6.49 -10.73
N THR A 379 -15.08 -7.18 -10.13
CA THR A 379 -15.24 -8.60 -9.78
C THR A 379 -16.44 -8.83 -8.86
N GLU A 380 -16.60 -7.99 -7.84
CA GLU A 380 -17.71 -8.11 -6.89
C GLU A 380 -19.07 -7.78 -7.54
N ALA A 381 -19.13 -6.80 -8.43
CA ALA A 381 -20.34 -6.49 -9.20
C ALA A 381 -20.77 -7.68 -10.07
N VAL A 382 -19.82 -8.30 -10.78
CA VAL A 382 -20.06 -9.52 -11.57
C VAL A 382 -20.54 -10.67 -10.69
N ARG A 383 -19.90 -10.89 -9.54
CA ARG A 383 -20.27 -11.94 -8.58
C ARG A 383 -21.71 -11.77 -8.08
N ARG A 384 -22.07 -10.57 -7.63
CA ARG A 384 -23.44 -10.26 -7.15
C ARG A 384 -24.48 -10.52 -8.22
N ARG A 385 -24.23 -10.08 -9.44
CA ARG A 385 -25.09 -10.32 -10.61
C ARG A 385 -25.28 -11.83 -10.86
N GLN A 386 -24.21 -12.63 -10.85
CA GLN A 386 -24.27 -14.08 -11.07
C GLN A 386 -25.08 -14.81 -9.99
N ILE A 387 -24.92 -14.42 -8.71
CA ILE A 387 -25.67 -15.02 -7.60
C ILE A 387 -27.17 -14.73 -7.71
N ALA A 388 -27.54 -13.55 -8.17
CA ALA A 388 -28.93 -13.11 -8.32
C ALA A 388 -29.68 -13.79 -9.49
N GLY A 389 -29.00 -14.57 -10.33
CA GLY A 389 -29.63 -15.50 -11.27
C GLY A 389 -30.57 -14.86 -12.32
N GLY A 390 -30.32 -13.62 -12.73
CA GLY A 390 -31.13 -12.93 -13.74
C GLY A 390 -32.24 -12.03 -13.17
N ASP A 391 -32.16 -11.70 -11.87
CA ASP A 391 -33.04 -10.70 -11.28
C ASP A 391 -32.80 -9.31 -11.95
N PRO A 392 -33.87 -8.68 -12.50
CA PRO A 392 -33.77 -7.37 -13.15
C PRO A 392 -33.27 -6.24 -12.24
N SER A 393 -33.37 -6.37 -10.91
CA SER A 393 -32.82 -5.39 -9.97
C SER A 393 -31.30 -5.51 -9.88
N ALA A 394 -30.77 -6.71 -9.76
CA ALA A 394 -29.36 -6.98 -9.72
C ALA A 394 -28.63 -6.61 -11.03
N GLU A 395 -29.33 -6.73 -12.14
CA GLU A 395 -28.81 -6.29 -13.45
C GLU A 395 -28.67 -4.77 -13.50
N ARG A 396 -29.62 -4.01 -12.96
CA ARG A 396 -29.54 -2.54 -12.87
C ARG A 396 -28.43 -2.11 -11.90
N ASP A 397 -28.34 -2.76 -10.75
CA ASP A 397 -27.27 -2.49 -9.78
C ASP A 397 -25.87 -2.73 -10.39
N PHE A 398 -25.75 -3.76 -11.24
CA PHE A 398 -24.51 -4.02 -11.98
C PHE A 398 -24.22 -2.91 -13.00
N GLU A 399 -25.23 -2.50 -13.80
CA GLU A 399 -25.07 -1.41 -14.79
C GLU A 399 -24.66 -0.09 -14.11
N ASP A 400 -25.29 0.24 -12.98
CA ASP A 400 -25.01 1.45 -12.20
C ASP A 400 -23.60 1.42 -11.60
N GLU A 401 -23.18 0.29 -11.06
CA GLU A 401 -21.82 0.13 -10.48
C GLU A 401 -20.74 0.23 -11.57
N ILE A 402 -20.92 -0.39 -12.73
CA ILE A 402 -19.97 -0.28 -13.86
C ILE A 402 -19.91 1.15 -14.38
N ALA A 403 -21.04 1.87 -14.45
CA ALA A 403 -21.06 3.27 -14.84
C ALA A 403 -20.31 4.16 -13.83
N ALA A 404 -20.50 3.93 -12.52
CA ALA A 404 -19.80 4.65 -11.47
C ALA A 404 -18.28 4.41 -11.53
N ILE A 405 -17.86 3.14 -11.65
CA ILE A 405 -16.44 2.78 -11.80
C ILE A 405 -15.84 3.46 -13.02
N ARG A 406 -16.56 3.49 -14.17
CA ARG A 406 -16.09 4.16 -15.38
C ARG A 406 -15.81 5.65 -15.16
N ASP A 407 -16.73 6.35 -14.53
CA ASP A 407 -16.62 7.80 -14.32
C ASP A 407 -15.49 8.14 -13.34
N GLU A 408 -15.32 7.31 -12.29
CA GLU A 408 -14.20 7.41 -11.36
C GLU A 408 -12.87 7.09 -12.04
N PHE A 409 -12.80 6.02 -12.85
CA PHE A 409 -11.59 5.63 -13.57
C PHE A 409 -11.18 6.68 -14.61
N LEU A 410 -12.14 7.31 -15.27
CA LEU A 410 -11.89 8.43 -16.19
C LEU A 410 -11.30 9.64 -15.43
N SER A 411 -11.87 9.98 -14.28
CA SER A 411 -11.33 11.03 -13.41
C SER A 411 -9.92 10.68 -12.90
N PHE A 412 -9.71 9.44 -12.48
CA PHE A 412 -8.38 8.95 -12.07
C PHE A 412 -7.37 9.07 -13.20
N THR A 413 -7.70 8.62 -14.41
CA THR A 413 -6.81 8.64 -15.57
C THR A 413 -6.35 10.06 -15.91
N HIS A 414 -7.25 11.04 -15.89
CA HIS A 414 -6.94 12.40 -16.29
C HIS A 414 -6.36 13.29 -15.20
N ARG A 415 -6.62 12.98 -13.94
CA ARG A 415 -6.23 13.85 -12.82
C ARG A 415 -5.13 13.28 -11.94
N PHE A 416 -5.02 11.96 -11.85
CA PHE A 416 -4.25 11.31 -10.78
C PHE A 416 -3.29 10.23 -11.26
N ARG A 417 -3.31 9.87 -12.56
CA ARG A 417 -2.32 8.97 -13.13
C ARG A 417 -1.13 9.78 -13.63
N PHE A 418 0.01 9.64 -12.96
CA PHE A 418 1.22 10.38 -13.27
C PHE A 418 2.21 9.49 -14.03
N THR A 419 2.60 9.91 -15.24
CA THR A 419 3.69 9.28 -16.01
C THR A 419 5.05 9.87 -15.69
N GLY A 420 5.08 11.00 -14.95
CA GLY A 420 6.28 11.65 -14.44
C GLY A 420 5.89 12.65 -13.35
N VAL A 421 6.73 12.78 -12.34
CA VAL A 421 6.42 13.60 -11.15
C VAL A 421 7.32 14.83 -11.00
N SER A 422 8.50 14.83 -11.63
CA SER A 422 9.51 15.87 -11.48
C SER A 422 10.32 16.05 -12.76
N SER A 423 10.80 17.26 -13.01
CA SER A 423 11.80 17.55 -14.07
C SER A 423 13.21 17.18 -13.66
N GLN A 424 13.46 16.86 -12.40
CA GLN A 424 14.76 16.43 -11.94
C GLN A 424 15.00 14.97 -12.39
N ILE A 425 16.11 14.75 -13.08
CA ILE A 425 16.47 13.45 -13.66
C ILE A 425 16.38 12.33 -12.62
N GLN A 426 16.95 12.53 -11.44
CA GLN A 426 16.90 11.54 -10.37
C GLN A 426 15.47 11.23 -9.93
N GLY A 427 14.63 12.26 -9.79
CA GLY A 427 13.22 12.06 -9.39
C GLY A 427 12.43 11.30 -10.44
N ALA A 428 12.62 11.62 -11.72
CA ALA A 428 11.99 10.91 -12.82
C ALA A 428 12.41 9.43 -12.86
N GLU A 429 13.73 9.17 -12.87
CA GLU A 429 14.29 7.80 -12.89
C GLU A 429 13.85 6.94 -11.70
N MET A 430 13.79 7.54 -10.50
CA MET A 430 13.32 6.83 -9.30
C MET A 430 11.82 6.54 -9.36
N PHE A 431 11.01 7.49 -9.85
CA PHE A 431 9.57 7.27 -9.98
C PHE A 431 9.25 6.18 -11.00
N ASP A 432 9.95 6.15 -12.14
CA ASP A 432 9.85 5.09 -13.12
C ASP A 432 10.13 3.71 -12.51
N ARG A 433 11.13 3.62 -11.62
CA ARG A 433 11.41 2.36 -10.91
C ARG A 433 10.26 1.91 -10.00
N TRP A 434 9.62 2.82 -9.26
CA TRP A 434 8.42 2.46 -8.49
C TRP A 434 7.28 1.98 -9.39
N ARG A 435 7.06 2.65 -10.54
CA ARG A 435 6.05 2.24 -11.52
C ARG A 435 6.32 0.83 -12.05
N ASP A 436 7.56 0.55 -12.42
CA ASP A 436 7.99 -0.77 -12.93
C ASP A 436 7.83 -1.86 -11.88
N MET A 437 8.31 -1.63 -10.64
CA MET A 437 8.21 -2.60 -9.55
C MET A 437 6.78 -2.93 -9.16
N LEU A 438 5.89 -1.95 -9.20
CA LEU A 438 4.46 -2.12 -8.94
C LEU A 438 3.67 -2.53 -10.19
N ARG A 439 4.33 -2.61 -11.35
CA ARG A 439 3.72 -2.95 -12.64
C ARG A 439 2.50 -2.08 -12.96
N LEU A 440 2.57 -0.77 -12.65
CA LEU A 440 1.42 0.13 -12.71
C LEU A 440 0.84 0.22 -14.12
N ASP A 441 1.68 0.27 -15.16
CA ASP A 441 1.20 0.35 -16.54
C ASP A 441 0.49 -0.93 -16.99
N THR A 442 0.99 -2.11 -16.57
CA THR A 442 0.32 -3.39 -16.85
C THR A 442 -1.03 -3.44 -16.14
N LEU A 443 -1.05 -3.16 -14.84
CA LEU A 443 -2.29 -3.17 -14.05
C LEU A 443 -3.32 -2.18 -14.58
N TYR A 444 -2.88 -0.99 -15.00
CA TYR A 444 -3.75 0.00 -15.63
C TYR A 444 -4.39 -0.54 -16.92
N ALA A 445 -3.59 -1.15 -17.80
CA ALA A 445 -4.07 -1.71 -19.05
C ALA A 445 -5.05 -2.87 -18.83
N ASP A 446 -4.81 -3.70 -17.81
CA ASP A 446 -5.70 -4.79 -17.43
C ASP A 446 -7.06 -4.24 -16.95
N VAL A 447 -7.05 -3.27 -16.02
CA VAL A 447 -8.28 -2.61 -15.52
C VAL A 447 -9.04 -1.90 -16.63
N GLU A 448 -8.35 -1.17 -17.51
CA GLU A 448 -8.97 -0.52 -18.68
C GLU A 448 -9.67 -1.53 -19.60
N THR A 449 -9.04 -2.68 -19.83
CA THR A 449 -9.57 -3.74 -20.69
C THR A 449 -10.79 -4.41 -20.04
N GLU A 450 -10.73 -4.73 -18.75
CA GLU A 450 -11.84 -5.28 -17.98
C GLU A 450 -13.05 -4.32 -17.99
N LEU A 451 -12.80 -3.05 -17.74
CA LEU A 451 -13.85 -2.02 -17.73
C LEU A 451 -14.49 -1.84 -19.11
N ARG A 452 -13.69 -1.80 -20.19
CA ARG A 452 -14.18 -1.71 -21.55
C ARG A 452 -15.07 -2.90 -21.90
N SER A 453 -14.64 -4.11 -21.60
CA SER A 453 -15.41 -5.34 -21.82
C SER A 453 -16.74 -5.34 -21.05
N SER A 454 -16.72 -4.91 -19.79
CA SER A 454 -17.93 -4.79 -18.97
C SER A 454 -18.91 -3.75 -19.53
N MET A 455 -18.40 -2.61 -20.01
CA MET A 455 -19.23 -1.58 -20.65
C MET A 455 -19.85 -2.03 -21.98
N GLU A 456 -19.10 -2.77 -22.81
CA GLU A 456 -19.63 -3.33 -24.06
C GLU A 456 -20.77 -4.32 -23.75
N HIS A 457 -20.61 -5.14 -22.73
CA HIS A 457 -21.68 -6.04 -22.28
C HIS A 457 -22.93 -5.27 -21.82
N VAL A 458 -22.76 -4.25 -20.97
CA VAL A 458 -23.88 -3.40 -20.50
C VAL A 458 -24.60 -2.74 -21.69
N ARG A 459 -23.86 -2.19 -22.67
CA ARG A 459 -24.45 -1.58 -23.88
C ARG A 459 -25.25 -2.59 -24.68
N ALA A 460 -24.68 -3.76 -24.96
CA ALA A 460 -25.37 -4.81 -25.70
C ALA A 460 -26.69 -5.23 -25.04
N GLN A 461 -26.71 -5.33 -23.71
CA GLN A 461 -27.93 -5.63 -22.97
C GLN A 461 -28.96 -4.51 -23.01
N GLN A 462 -28.52 -3.26 -22.86
CA GLN A 462 -29.43 -2.10 -22.98
C GLN A 462 -30.04 -2.00 -24.36
N GLU A 463 -29.28 -2.28 -25.42
CA GLU A 463 -29.77 -2.32 -26.81
C GLU A 463 -30.80 -3.46 -26.99
N ALA A 464 -30.52 -4.65 -26.44
CA ALA A 464 -31.46 -5.77 -26.50
C ALA A 464 -32.77 -5.46 -25.75
N ARG A 465 -32.72 -4.84 -24.57
CA ARG A 465 -33.91 -4.40 -23.83
C ARG A 465 -34.71 -3.35 -24.61
N ARG A 466 -34.04 -2.33 -25.17
CA ARG A 466 -34.72 -1.31 -25.99
C ARG A 466 -35.40 -1.92 -27.21
N ALA A 467 -34.79 -2.92 -27.84
CA ALA A 467 -35.40 -3.63 -28.95
C ALA A 467 -36.66 -4.43 -28.53
N ASP A 468 -36.58 -5.13 -27.35
CA ASP A 468 -37.73 -5.85 -26.81
C ASP A 468 -38.89 -4.92 -26.41
N ASP A 469 -38.56 -3.79 -25.75
CA ASP A 469 -39.56 -2.76 -25.42
C ASP A 469 -40.20 -2.14 -26.64
N ALA A 470 -39.42 -1.88 -27.70
CA ALA A 470 -39.97 -1.38 -28.97
C ALA A 470 -40.92 -2.40 -29.63
N LEU A 471 -40.56 -3.68 -29.60
CA LEU A 471 -41.43 -4.77 -30.09
C LEU A 471 -42.74 -4.88 -29.30
N ARG A 472 -42.66 -4.78 -27.96
CA ARG A 472 -43.84 -4.76 -27.09
C ARG A 472 -44.75 -3.58 -27.34
N LEU A 473 -44.18 -2.37 -27.49
CA LEU A 473 -44.93 -1.15 -27.83
C LEU A 473 -45.58 -1.26 -29.19
N ALA A 474 -44.89 -1.81 -30.19
CA ALA A 474 -45.43 -2.05 -31.51
C ALA A 474 -46.62 -3.03 -31.48
N GLY A 475 -46.51 -4.15 -30.70
CA GLY A 475 -47.59 -5.11 -30.49
C GLY A 475 -48.82 -4.49 -29.78
N ILE A 476 -48.62 -3.65 -28.78
CA ILE A 476 -49.70 -2.90 -28.12
C ILE A 476 -50.36 -1.91 -29.11
N ALA A 477 -49.60 -1.17 -29.92
CA ALA A 477 -50.13 -0.27 -30.91
C ALA A 477 -50.95 -1.01 -31.98
N GLU A 478 -50.47 -2.17 -32.45
CA GLU A 478 -51.18 -3.02 -33.39
C GLU A 478 -52.50 -3.54 -32.77
N PHE A 479 -52.49 -4.01 -31.53
CA PHE A 479 -53.68 -4.44 -30.78
C PHE A 479 -54.72 -3.31 -30.69
N ILE A 480 -54.26 -2.07 -30.31
CA ILE A 480 -55.15 -0.91 -30.22
C ILE A 480 -55.74 -0.56 -31.60
N ALA A 481 -54.94 -0.65 -32.65
CA ALA A 481 -55.42 -0.39 -34.03
C ALA A 481 -56.49 -1.40 -34.47
N VAL A 482 -56.24 -2.69 -34.25
CA VAL A 482 -57.20 -3.77 -34.57
C VAL A 482 -58.47 -3.62 -33.73
N PHE A 483 -58.35 -3.34 -32.44
CA PHE A 483 -59.51 -3.11 -31.56
C PHE A 483 -60.28 -1.86 -31.97
N GLY A 484 -59.62 -0.77 -32.35
CA GLY A 484 -60.24 0.47 -32.86
C GLY A 484 -61.02 0.20 -34.13
N ILE A 485 -60.47 -0.56 -35.08
CA ILE A 485 -61.16 -0.94 -36.33
C ILE A 485 -62.37 -1.82 -35.98
N ALA A 486 -62.29 -2.79 -35.05
CA ALA A 486 -63.40 -3.62 -34.67
C ALA A 486 -64.53 -2.80 -34.03
N VAL A 487 -64.22 -1.85 -33.15
CA VAL A 487 -65.20 -0.95 -32.54
C VAL A 487 -65.85 -0.06 -33.57
N ALA A 488 -65.07 0.50 -34.51
CA ALA A 488 -65.58 1.30 -35.62
C ALA A 488 -66.51 0.49 -36.54
N ALA A 489 -66.17 -0.76 -36.84
CA ALA A 489 -67.01 -1.64 -37.64
C ALA A 489 -68.35 -1.98 -36.93
N LEU A 490 -68.35 -2.19 -35.61
CA LEU A 490 -69.54 -2.41 -34.79
C LEU A 490 -70.41 -1.17 -34.60
N SER A 491 -69.83 0.03 -34.75
CA SER A 491 -70.57 1.31 -34.69
C SER A 491 -71.13 1.77 -36.04
N MET A 492 -70.89 1.03 -37.13
CA MET A 492 -71.49 1.36 -38.40
C MET A 492 -73.01 1.11 -38.39
N PRO A 493 -73.84 2.04 -38.87
CA PRO A 493 -75.29 1.93 -38.80
C PRO A 493 -75.88 0.63 -39.42
N ALA A 494 -75.19 0.09 -40.41
CA ALA A 494 -75.61 -1.19 -41.06
C ALA A 494 -75.40 -2.44 -40.17
N VAL A 495 -74.47 -2.40 -39.20
CA VAL A 495 -74.22 -3.51 -38.25
C VAL A 495 -75.15 -3.42 -37.04
N THR A 496 -75.44 -2.21 -36.61
CA THR A 496 -76.37 -1.95 -35.47
C THR A 496 -77.78 -2.35 -35.87
N ASP A 497 -78.22 -2.04 -37.12
CA ASP A 497 -79.51 -2.47 -37.65
C ASP A 497 -79.60 -3.99 -37.83
N ALA A 498 -78.51 -4.70 -38.09
CA ALA A 498 -78.49 -6.17 -38.20
C ALA A 498 -78.56 -6.86 -36.82
N ILE A 499 -77.97 -6.29 -35.78
CA ILE A 499 -78.01 -6.79 -34.39
C ILE A 499 -79.38 -6.55 -33.73
N GLU A 500 -80.04 -5.44 -34.06
CA GLU A 500 -81.43 -5.14 -33.56
C GLU A 500 -82.51 -6.01 -34.26
N ARG A 501 -82.15 -6.69 -35.38
CA ARG A 501 -83.08 -7.63 -36.10
C ARG A 501 -82.87 -9.09 -35.75
N LEU A 502 -81.86 -9.42 -34.88
CA LEU A 502 -81.66 -10.74 -34.25
C LEU A 502 -82.23 -10.75 -32.86
#